data_0518b7e8ba6190680914607ac0e68331
#
_entry.id   0518b7e8ba6190680914607ac0e68331
#
_cell.length_a   1.000
_cell.length_b   1.000
_cell.length_c   1.000
_cell.angle_alpha   90.00
_cell.angle_beta   90.00
_cell.angle_gamma   90.00
#
_symmetry.space_group_name_H-M   'P 1'
#
loop_
_entity.id
_entity.type
_entity.pdbx_description
1 polymer ?
#
loop_
_entity_poly.entity_id
_entity_poly.type
_entity_poly.pdbx_seq_one_letter_code
_entity_poly.pdbx_strand_id
1 'polypeptide(L)'
;MKKHIIAIGGGGFGRNLSSCLIEKYILNISKNKSPKICFLPTATGDNDSYIVRFYSVFSRFNCIPSHIEFFKRTIDIYDHIMSQDIVFVGGGNTKSMLAVWRDWDMHNILKEAYDKGVIMSGVSAGAICWFTNGITDSWDNQLQVLPCLDFIKGTCCPHYDEEPLRIPYVEKILKDNKVSNCFSIEGGTA
;
A
#
# COMPACT_ATOMS: atom_id res chain seq x y z
N MET A 1 -4.60 -19.47 -8.57
CA MET A 1 -5.24 -18.20 -9.02
C MET A 1 -4.16 -17.23 -9.45
N LYS A 2 -4.44 -16.31 -10.38
CA LYS A 2 -3.50 -15.23 -10.72
C LYS A 2 -3.43 -14.27 -9.54
N LYS A 3 -2.21 -13.96 -9.08
CA LYS A 3 -1.96 -13.05 -7.95
C LYS A 3 -1.68 -11.66 -8.49
N HIS A 4 -2.18 -10.64 -7.80
CA HIS A 4 -1.99 -9.24 -8.21
C HIS A 4 -1.52 -8.39 -7.03
N ILE A 5 -0.55 -7.53 -7.30
CA ILE A 5 -0.13 -6.45 -6.43
C ILE A 5 -0.14 -5.17 -7.27
N ILE A 6 -0.83 -4.11 -6.79
CA ILE A 6 -0.91 -2.82 -7.44
C ILE A 6 -0.23 -1.80 -6.54
N ALA A 7 0.99 -1.43 -6.90
CA ALA A 7 1.80 -0.45 -6.18
C ALA A 7 1.64 0.93 -6.82
N ILE A 8 1.10 1.91 -6.06
CA ILE A 8 0.81 3.25 -6.54
C ILE A 8 1.87 4.22 -6.01
N GLY A 9 2.55 4.94 -6.90
CA GLY A 9 3.68 5.80 -6.55
C GLY A 9 3.32 6.97 -5.66
N GLY A 10 2.16 7.59 -5.87
CA GLY A 10 1.71 8.74 -5.08
C GLY A 10 0.27 9.14 -5.36
N GLY A 11 -0.26 10.07 -4.56
CA GLY A 11 -1.58 10.65 -4.74
C GLY A 11 -2.74 9.87 -4.12
N GLY A 12 -2.65 8.56 -4.04
CA GLY A 12 -3.68 7.71 -3.43
C GLY A 12 -5.05 7.79 -4.10
N PHE A 13 -6.05 7.22 -3.45
CA PHE A 13 -7.42 7.25 -3.93
C PHE A 13 -8.01 8.67 -3.89
N GLY A 14 -8.80 8.98 -4.91
CA GLY A 14 -9.47 10.27 -5.03
C GLY A 14 -8.55 11.45 -5.37
N ARG A 15 -7.32 11.22 -5.83
CA ARG A 15 -6.46 12.29 -6.37
C ARG A 15 -7.12 12.92 -7.61
N ASN A 16 -7.68 12.11 -8.46
CA ASN A 16 -8.44 12.57 -9.62
C ASN A 16 -9.88 12.05 -9.53
N LEU A 17 -10.73 12.80 -8.81
CA LEU A 17 -12.13 12.42 -8.57
C LEU A 17 -12.99 12.34 -9.82
N SER A 18 -12.59 12.96 -10.94
CA SER A 18 -13.33 12.92 -12.19
C SER A 18 -13.13 11.61 -12.95
N SER A 19 -11.92 11.03 -12.92
CA SER A 19 -11.59 9.81 -13.66
C SER A 19 -11.57 8.56 -12.80
N CYS A 20 -10.97 8.62 -11.61
CA CYS A 20 -10.77 7.49 -10.68
C CYS A 20 -10.25 6.24 -11.41
N LEU A 21 -9.24 6.39 -12.29
CA LEU A 21 -8.79 5.30 -13.18
C LEU A 21 -8.15 4.16 -12.40
N ILE A 22 -7.32 4.49 -11.41
CA ILE A 22 -6.62 3.48 -10.60
C ILE A 22 -7.63 2.71 -9.75
N GLU A 23 -8.58 3.39 -9.11
CA GLU A 23 -9.62 2.77 -8.29
C GLU A 23 -10.49 1.81 -9.14
N LYS A 24 -10.92 2.26 -10.31
CA LYS A 24 -11.67 1.42 -11.26
C LYS A 24 -10.85 0.22 -11.72
N TYR A 25 -9.56 0.42 -12.00
CA TYR A 25 -8.66 -0.66 -12.40
C TYR A 25 -8.55 -1.72 -11.31
N ILE A 26 -8.29 -1.31 -10.06
CA ILE A 26 -8.19 -2.21 -8.91
C ILE A 26 -9.48 -3.01 -8.73
N LEU A 27 -10.65 -2.36 -8.77
CA LEU A 27 -11.94 -3.02 -8.63
C LEU A 27 -12.23 -3.99 -9.79
N ASN A 28 -11.85 -3.64 -11.01
CA ASN A 28 -12.08 -4.45 -12.21
C ASN A 28 -11.19 -5.70 -12.31
N ILE A 29 -10.07 -5.76 -11.61
CA ILE A 29 -9.24 -6.96 -11.53
C ILE A 29 -9.95 -8.06 -10.74
N SER A 30 -10.80 -7.70 -9.78
CA SER A 30 -11.60 -8.66 -9.04
C SER A 30 -12.59 -9.38 -9.95
N LYS A 31 -12.79 -10.68 -9.70
CA LYS A 31 -13.79 -11.48 -10.40
C LYS A 31 -15.21 -11.22 -9.88
N ASN A 32 -15.34 -10.63 -8.71
CA ASN A 32 -16.61 -10.32 -8.09
C ASN A 32 -17.21 -9.03 -8.67
N LYS A 33 -18.50 -9.03 -8.97
CA LYS A 33 -19.20 -7.85 -9.48
C LYS A 33 -19.31 -6.73 -8.43
N SER A 34 -19.29 -7.08 -7.16
CA SER A 34 -19.29 -6.16 -6.02
C SER A 34 -18.19 -6.59 -5.04
N PRO A 35 -16.91 -6.30 -5.35
CA PRO A 35 -15.79 -6.76 -4.56
C PRO A 35 -15.78 -6.13 -3.16
N LYS A 36 -15.39 -6.94 -2.17
CA LYS A 36 -15.08 -6.48 -0.82
C LYS A 36 -13.69 -5.90 -0.81
N ILE A 37 -13.56 -4.64 -0.39
CA ILE A 37 -12.28 -3.93 -0.29
C ILE A 37 -12.04 -3.46 1.14
N CYS A 38 -10.93 -3.90 1.73
CA CYS A 38 -10.51 -3.51 3.07
C CYS A 38 -9.39 -2.48 3.01
N PHE A 39 -9.57 -1.35 3.68
CA PHE A 39 -8.58 -0.30 3.82
C PHE A 39 -7.76 -0.48 5.11
N LEU A 40 -6.46 -0.34 5.01
CA LEU A 40 -5.52 -0.35 6.13
C LEU A 40 -4.87 1.04 6.27
N PRO A 41 -5.40 1.92 7.16
CA PRO A 41 -4.89 3.29 7.37
C PRO A 41 -3.70 3.36 8.32
N THR A 42 -3.11 2.23 8.73
CA THR A 42 -2.11 2.09 9.79
C THR A 42 -0.93 3.06 9.66
N ALA A 43 -0.48 3.35 8.42
CA ALA A 43 0.64 4.26 8.18
C ALA A 43 0.39 5.71 8.64
N THR A 44 -0.87 6.11 8.85
CA THR A 44 -1.28 7.41 9.38
C THR A 44 -1.75 7.36 10.83
N GLY A 45 -1.56 6.22 11.53
CA GLY A 45 -2.10 6.00 12.87
C GLY A 45 -3.63 5.94 12.88
N ASP A 46 -4.20 5.29 11.88
CA ASP A 46 -5.65 5.13 11.70
C ASP A 46 -6.41 6.46 11.67
N ASN A 47 -5.88 7.43 10.92
CA ASN A 47 -6.44 8.77 10.83
C ASN A 47 -7.89 8.77 10.32
N ASP A 48 -8.82 9.28 11.12
CA ASP A 48 -10.26 9.29 10.81
C ASP A 48 -10.58 10.02 9.49
N SER A 49 -9.90 11.14 9.19
CA SER A 49 -10.13 11.88 7.94
C SER A 49 -9.73 11.06 6.71
N TYR A 50 -8.68 10.23 6.83
CA TYR A 50 -8.26 9.35 5.75
C TYR A 50 -9.25 8.20 5.55
N ILE A 51 -9.78 7.65 6.65
CA ILE A 51 -10.86 6.63 6.61
C ILE A 51 -12.11 7.21 5.96
N VAL A 52 -12.55 8.41 6.36
CA VAL A 52 -13.71 9.09 5.76
C VAL A 52 -13.49 9.32 4.26
N ARG A 53 -12.28 9.76 3.86
CA ARG A 53 -11.95 9.95 2.44
C ARG A 53 -12.01 8.63 1.66
N PHE A 54 -11.53 7.53 2.22
CA PHE A 54 -11.65 6.21 1.61
C PHE A 54 -13.11 5.87 1.31
N TYR A 55 -14.00 5.97 2.30
CA TYR A 55 -15.42 5.70 2.09
C TYR A 55 -16.06 6.67 1.09
N SER A 56 -15.71 7.97 1.14
CA SER A 56 -16.27 8.97 0.22
C SER A 56 -15.95 8.67 -1.25
N VAL A 57 -14.83 8.00 -1.51
CA VAL A 57 -14.43 7.59 -2.87
C VAL A 57 -15.05 6.24 -3.23
N PHE A 58 -14.85 5.21 -2.41
CA PHE A 58 -15.23 3.84 -2.77
C PHE A 58 -16.75 3.58 -2.70
N SER A 59 -17.52 4.33 -1.89
CA SER A 59 -18.99 4.26 -1.91
C SER A 59 -19.63 4.71 -3.24
N ARG A 60 -18.85 5.34 -4.11
CA ARG A 60 -19.31 5.74 -5.45
C ARG A 60 -19.27 4.58 -6.46
N PHE A 61 -18.66 3.46 -6.09
CA PHE A 61 -18.51 2.29 -6.93
C PHE A 61 -19.33 1.12 -6.41
N ASN A 62 -19.58 0.15 -7.27
CA ASN A 62 -20.21 -1.10 -6.87
C ASN A 62 -19.19 -2.01 -6.17
N CYS A 63 -18.89 -1.72 -4.89
CA CYS A 63 -18.01 -2.49 -4.03
C CYS A 63 -18.51 -2.42 -2.59
N ILE A 64 -17.94 -3.24 -1.72
CA ILE A 64 -18.26 -3.27 -0.28
C ILE A 64 -17.02 -2.81 0.47
N PRO A 65 -16.90 -1.51 0.78
CA PRO A 65 -15.75 -0.98 1.50
C PRO A 65 -15.81 -1.28 2.99
N SER A 66 -14.67 -1.63 3.55
CA SER A 66 -14.43 -1.81 4.98
C SER A 66 -13.04 -1.30 5.36
N HIS A 67 -12.71 -1.24 6.65
CA HIS A 67 -11.37 -0.90 7.11
C HIS A 67 -11.04 -1.63 8.41
N ILE A 68 -9.76 -1.67 8.76
CA ILE A 68 -9.25 -2.18 10.04
C ILE A 68 -8.45 -1.09 10.72
N GLU A 69 -8.78 -0.82 11.99
CA GLU A 69 -8.02 0.07 12.87
C GLU A 69 -7.21 -0.76 13.86
N PHE A 70 -5.95 -0.37 14.09
CA PHE A 70 -5.04 -1.05 15.01
C PHE A 70 -4.87 -0.29 16.34
N PHE A 71 -5.25 0.97 16.38
CA PHE A 71 -5.10 1.84 17.55
C PHE A 71 -6.39 1.97 18.39
N LYS A 72 -7.42 1.20 18.04
CA LYS A 72 -8.68 1.05 18.79
C LYS A 72 -8.96 -0.42 19.07
N ARG A 73 -10.12 -0.74 19.65
CA ARG A 73 -10.56 -2.13 19.73
C ARG A 73 -10.79 -2.66 18.32
N THR A 74 -10.04 -3.68 17.94
CA THR A 74 -10.11 -4.24 16.60
C THR A 74 -10.96 -5.49 16.54
N ILE A 75 -11.42 -5.82 15.35
CA ILE A 75 -12.15 -7.05 15.00
C ILE A 75 -11.20 -8.23 14.89
N ASP A 76 -11.73 -9.43 14.60
CA ASP A 76 -10.89 -10.55 14.15
C ASP A 76 -10.27 -10.21 12.79
N ILE A 77 -8.96 -9.90 12.83
CA ILE A 77 -8.22 -9.42 11.67
C ILE A 77 -8.09 -10.53 10.62
N TYR A 78 -7.80 -11.76 11.07
CA TYR A 78 -7.57 -12.88 10.17
C TYR A 78 -8.83 -13.16 9.35
N ASP A 79 -9.96 -13.40 10.02
CA ASP A 79 -11.22 -13.70 9.34
C ASP A 79 -11.69 -12.55 8.45
N HIS A 80 -11.47 -11.30 8.91
CA HIS A 80 -11.84 -10.13 8.11
C HIS A 80 -11.02 -10.06 6.82
N ILE A 81 -9.68 -10.14 6.89
CA ILE A 81 -8.79 -10.10 5.73
C ILE A 81 -9.04 -11.26 4.77
N MET A 82 -9.24 -12.49 5.31
CA MET A 82 -9.52 -13.67 4.49
C MET A 82 -10.86 -13.60 3.76
N SER A 83 -11.78 -12.79 4.22
CA SER A 83 -13.09 -12.57 3.58
C SER A 83 -13.07 -11.51 2.48
N GLN A 84 -11.95 -10.82 2.28
CA GLN A 84 -11.83 -9.72 1.31
C GLN A 84 -11.44 -10.20 -0.09
N ASP A 85 -11.80 -9.43 -1.09
CA ASP A 85 -11.31 -9.59 -2.47
C ASP A 85 -10.06 -8.71 -2.71
N ILE A 86 -9.99 -7.57 -2.01
CA ILE A 86 -8.97 -6.55 -2.18
C ILE A 86 -8.56 -6.01 -0.81
N VAL A 87 -7.24 -5.86 -0.60
CA VAL A 87 -6.66 -5.08 0.49
C VAL A 87 -6.03 -3.83 -0.10
N PHE A 88 -6.38 -2.65 0.44
CA PHE A 88 -5.79 -1.37 0.06
C PHE A 88 -5.04 -0.76 1.25
N VAL A 89 -3.73 -0.58 1.10
CA VAL A 89 -2.88 0.00 2.15
C VAL A 89 -2.66 1.49 1.88
N GLY A 90 -2.92 2.31 2.89
CA GLY A 90 -2.72 3.75 2.84
C GLY A 90 -1.25 4.18 2.85
N GLY A 91 -1.01 5.43 2.42
CA GLY A 91 0.28 6.11 2.58
C GLY A 91 0.49 6.62 4.01
N GLY A 92 1.71 7.05 4.31
CA GLY A 92 2.12 7.60 5.60
C GLY A 92 3.48 7.08 6.07
N ASN A 93 3.68 6.89 7.36
CA ASN A 93 4.94 6.42 7.93
C ASN A 93 5.08 4.91 7.80
N THR A 94 5.92 4.45 6.86
CA THR A 94 6.13 3.02 6.58
C THR A 94 6.74 2.28 7.76
N LYS A 95 7.72 2.89 8.42
CA LYS A 95 8.42 2.27 9.56
C LYS A 95 7.46 1.97 10.72
N SER A 96 6.63 2.95 11.08
CA SER A 96 5.64 2.79 12.15
C SER A 96 4.57 1.76 11.77
N MET A 97 4.08 1.79 10.53
CA MET A 97 3.12 0.80 10.02
C MET A 97 3.67 -0.63 10.14
N LEU A 98 4.89 -0.88 9.65
CA LEU A 98 5.50 -2.21 9.72
C LEU A 98 5.81 -2.66 11.15
N ALA A 99 6.10 -1.74 12.07
CA ALA A 99 6.28 -2.06 13.49
C ALA A 99 4.96 -2.55 14.12
N VAL A 100 3.86 -1.82 13.90
CA VAL A 100 2.53 -2.24 14.33
C VAL A 100 2.14 -3.59 13.71
N TRP A 101 2.33 -3.72 12.42
CA TRP A 101 1.97 -4.96 11.71
C TRP A 101 2.77 -6.19 12.16
N ARG A 102 4.02 -6.00 12.59
CA ARG A 102 4.82 -7.09 13.17
C ARG A 102 4.20 -7.60 14.46
N ASP A 103 3.74 -6.70 15.33
CA ASP A 103 3.12 -7.04 16.60
C ASP A 103 1.77 -7.77 16.42
N TRP A 104 1.04 -7.44 15.34
CA TRP A 104 -0.25 -8.04 15.00
C TRP A 104 -0.17 -9.22 14.01
N ASP A 105 1.01 -9.74 13.73
CA ASP A 105 1.27 -10.85 12.77
C ASP A 105 0.71 -10.61 11.36
N MET A 106 0.55 -9.35 10.97
CA MET A 106 -0.03 -8.97 9.67
C MET A 106 0.76 -9.48 8.47
N HIS A 107 2.07 -9.68 8.62
CA HIS A 107 2.90 -10.25 7.54
C HIS A 107 2.35 -11.61 7.10
N ASN A 108 2.14 -12.52 8.06
CA ASN A 108 1.66 -13.87 7.77
C ASN A 108 0.23 -13.86 7.26
N ILE A 109 -0.64 -13.05 7.88
CA ILE A 109 -2.05 -12.90 7.47
C ILE A 109 -2.14 -12.40 6.02
N LEU A 110 -1.44 -11.32 5.68
CA LEU A 110 -1.43 -10.75 4.33
C LEU A 110 -0.79 -11.71 3.31
N LYS A 111 0.27 -12.43 3.71
CA LYS A 111 0.92 -13.41 2.85
C LYS A 111 -0.03 -14.55 2.50
N GLU A 112 -0.74 -15.09 3.47
CA GLU A 112 -1.73 -16.14 3.25
C GLU A 112 -2.89 -15.65 2.38
N ALA A 113 -3.42 -14.45 2.64
CA ALA A 113 -4.46 -13.83 1.83
C ALA A 113 -4.02 -13.66 0.36
N TYR A 114 -2.79 -13.15 0.14
CA TYR A 114 -2.20 -13.02 -1.18
C TYR A 114 -2.06 -14.38 -1.88
N ASP A 115 -1.62 -15.41 -1.15
CA ASP A 115 -1.46 -16.75 -1.70
C ASP A 115 -2.82 -17.38 -2.08
N LYS A 116 -3.89 -17.02 -1.38
CA LYS A 116 -5.28 -17.38 -1.71
C LYS A 116 -5.90 -16.52 -2.82
N GLY A 117 -5.20 -15.50 -3.29
CA GLY A 117 -5.59 -14.68 -4.45
C GLY A 117 -6.31 -13.38 -4.10
N VAL A 118 -6.28 -12.94 -2.83
CA VAL A 118 -6.68 -11.58 -2.47
C VAL A 118 -5.74 -10.60 -3.17
N ILE A 119 -6.31 -9.58 -3.79
CA ILE A 119 -5.57 -8.55 -4.52
C ILE A 119 -4.96 -7.59 -3.49
N MET A 120 -3.64 -7.43 -3.52
CA MET A 120 -2.95 -6.43 -2.71
C MET A 120 -2.81 -5.13 -3.49
N SER A 121 -3.05 -4.01 -2.83
CA SER A 121 -2.85 -2.69 -3.43
C SER A 121 -2.41 -1.70 -2.36
N GLY A 122 -1.89 -0.57 -2.80
CA GLY A 122 -1.58 0.50 -1.86
C GLY A 122 -0.75 1.61 -2.47
N VAL A 123 -0.70 2.73 -1.77
CA VAL A 123 -0.07 3.97 -2.21
C VAL A 123 1.06 4.36 -1.28
N SER A 124 2.18 4.86 -1.84
CA SER A 124 3.33 5.37 -1.06
C SER A 124 3.85 4.31 -0.07
N ALA A 125 3.69 4.48 1.24
CA ALA A 125 3.99 3.46 2.24
C ALA A 125 3.31 2.11 1.91
N GLY A 126 2.05 2.14 1.47
CA GLY A 126 1.30 0.97 1.05
C GLY A 126 1.72 0.39 -0.30
N ALA A 127 2.47 1.13 -1.12
CA ALA A 127 3.09 0.61 -2.33
C ALA A 127 4.39 -0.14 -1.99
N ILE A 128 5.28 0.52 -1.23
CA ILE A 128 6.61 -0.02 -0.96
C ILE A 128 6.61 -1.22 0.00
N CYS A 129 5.60 -1.33 0.86
CA CYS A 129 5.54 -2.41 1.85
C CYS A 129 5.55 -3.82 1.23
N TRP A 130 5.17 -3.98 -0.03
CA TRP A 130 5.13 -5.27 -0.72
C TRP A 130 6.48 -5.77 -1.22
N PHE A 131 7.46 -4.89 -1.35
CA PHE A 131 8.78 -5.22 -1.88
C PHE A 131 9.72 -5.79 -0.81
N THR A 132 10.89 -6.29 -1.24
CA THR A 132 11.97 -6.65 -0.30
C THR A 132 12.40 -5.43 0.49
N ASN A 133 12.57 -4.29 -0.22
CA ASN A 133 12.95 -3.02 0.38
C ASN A 133 12.10 -1.86 -0.16
N GLY A 134 11.85 -0.88 0.69
CA GLY A 134 11.21 0.38 0.31
C GLY A 134 12.14 1.57 0.59
N ILE A 135 12.15 2.56 -0.31
CA ILE A 135 12.78 3.85 -0.05
C ILE A 135 11.75 4.74 0.61
N THR A 136 12.05 5.17 1.83
CA THR A 136 11.11 5.90 2.68
C THR A 136 11.80 7.06 3.41
N ASP A 137 11.03 8.09 3.69
CA ASP A 137 11.32 9.26 4.52
C ASP A 137 10.71 9.14 5.94
N SER A 138 10.49 7.91 6.42
CA SER A 138 9.91 7.65 7.75
C SER A 138 10.74 8.24 8.90
N TRP A 139 11.98 8.65 8.66
CA TRP A 139 12.83 9.40 9.57
C TRP A 139 12.94 10.86 9.15
N ASP A 140 13.11 11.74 10.13
CA ASP A 140 13.22 13.17 9.86
C ASP A 140 14.34 13.48 8.85
N ASN A 141 13.99 14.21 7.80
CA ASN A 141 14.89 14.75 6.76
C ASN A 141 15.82 13.74 6.05
N GLN A 142 15.52 12.45 6.08
CA GLN A 142 16.38 11.44 5.47
C GLN A 142 15.61 10.36 4.71
N LEU A 143 15.96 10.17 3.44
CA LEU A 143 15.59 8.96 2.73
C LEU A 143 16.44 7.78 3.19
N GLN A 144 15.79 6.65 3.44
CA GLN A 144 16.47 5.42 3.83
C GLN A 144 15.86 4.22 3.12
N VAL A 145 16.67 3.16 3.00
CA VAL A 145 16.20 1.85 2.57
C VAL A 145 15.69 1.09 3.78
N LEU A 146 14.43 0.68 3.75
CA LEU A 146 13.76 -0.04 4.82
C LEU A 146 13.38 -1.45 4.34
N PRO A 147 13.78 -2.53 5.03
CA PRO A 147 13.25 -3.87 4.76
C PRO A 147 11.74 -3.93 4.97
N CYS A 148 11.02 -4.51 4.00
CA CYS A 148 9.57 -4.60 3.98
C CYS A 148 9.09 -6.07 3.96
N LEU A 149 7.88 -6.36 3.41
CA LEU A 149 7.24 -7.68 3.51
C LEU A 149 7.77 -8.73 2.53
N ASP A 150 8.57 -8.34 1.53
CA ASP A 150 9.24 -9.24 0.58
C ASP A 150 8.30 -10.10 -0.31
N PHE A 151 7.12 -9.58 -0.67
CA PHE A 151 6.23 -10.26 -1.61
C PHE A 151 6.72 -10.09 -3.06
N ILE A 152 7.37 -8.98 -3.36
CA ILE A 152 8.02 -8.66 -4.64
C ILE A 152 9.52 -8.48 -4.41
N LYS A 153 10.35 -9.20 -5.13
CA LYS A 153 11.81 -9.06 -5.04
C LYS A 153 12.28 -7.73 -5.64
N GLY A 154 13.08 -7.00 -4.90
CA GLY A 154 13.67 -5.74 -5.29
C GLY A 154 13.33 -4.59 -4.36
N THR A 155 13.78 -3.41 -4.73
CA THR A 155 13.57 -2.15 -4.00
C THR A 155 12.53 -1.31 -4.71
N CYS A 156 11.65 -0.61 -3.99
CA CYS A 156 10.67 0.30 -4.57
C CYS A 156 10.86 1.72 -4.04
N CYS A 157 10.81 2.70 -4.96
CA CYS A 157 10.80 4.13 -4.66
C CYS A 157 9.50 4.77 -5.17
N PRO A 158 8.59 5.20 -4.29
CA PRO A 158 7.40 5.96 -4.67
C PRO A 158 7.75 7.44 -4.86
N HIS A 159 6.79 8.25 -5.33
CA HIS A 159 6.95 9.71 -5.52
C HIS A 159 8.20 10.11 -6.32
N TYR A 160 8.58 9.29 -7.29
CA TYR A 160 9.88 9.38 -7.94
C TYR A 160 10.10 10.71 -8.66
N ASP A 161 9.05 11.28 -9.25
CA ASP A 161 9.02 12.57 -9.95
C ASP A 161 8.55 13.73 -9.07
N GLU A 162 7.85 13.45 -7.97
CA GLU A 162 7.23 14.47 -7.12
C GLU A 162 8.17 15.01 -6.04
N GLU A 163 9.12 14.20 -5.57
CA GLU A 163 10.04 14.55 -4.49
C GLU A 163 11.48 14.64 -4.99
N PRO A 164 12.07 15.86 -5.03
CA PRO A 164 13.37 16.12 -5.69
C PRO A 164 14.55 15.30 -5.18
N LEU A 165 14.48 14.81 -3.93
CA LEU A 165 15.56 14.01 -3.34
C LEU A 165 15.54 12.54 -3.76
N ARG A 166 14.44 12.05 -4.35
CA ARG A 166 14.28 10.62 -4.67
C ARG A 166 15.21 10.18 -5.79
N ILE A 167 15.26 10.93 -6.90
CA ILE A 167 16.11 10.60 -8.05
C ILE A 167 17.58 10.49 -7.63
N PRO A 168 18.22 11.54 -7.05
CA PRO A 168 19.64 11.46 -6.70
C PRO A 168 19.92 10.41 -5.63
N TYR A 169 18.97 10.11 -4.73
CA TYR A 169 19.14 9.07 -3.73
C TYR A 169 19.16 7.67 -4.37
N VAL A 170 18.22 7.39 -5.29
CA VAL A 170 18.17 6.10 -6.02
C VAL A 170 19.43 5.88 -6.83
N GLU A 171 19.88 6.89 -7.59
CA GLU A 171 21.11 6.81 -8.36
C GLU A 171 22.32 6.48 -7.48
N LYS A 172 22.42 7.17 -6.33
CA LYS A 172 23.50 6.93 -5.36
C LYS A 172 23.50 5.51 -4.83
N ILE A 173 22.36 4.99 -4.33
CA ILE A 173 22.31 3.66 -3.72
C ILE A 173 22.52 2.53 -4.73
N LEU A 174 22.12 2.72 -5.99
CA LEU A 174 22.42 1.81 -7.09
C LEU A 174 23.92 1.81 -7.41
N LYS A 175 24.53 3.01 -7.55
CA LYS A 175 25.97 3.16 -7.80
C LYS A 175 26.82 2.57 -6.67
N ASP A 176 26.38 2.75 -5.42
CA ASP A 176 27.07 2.24 -4.23
C ASP A 176 26.80 0.72 -4.01
N ASN A 177 26.08 0.06 -4.92
CA ASN A 177 25.66 -1.35 -4.80
C ASN A 177 24.92 -1.69 -3.49
N LYS A 178 24.23 -0.71 -2.89
CA LYS A 178 23.41 -0.94 -1.68
C LYS A 178 22.13 -1.69 -1.99
N VAL A 179 21.64 -1.57 -3.21
CA VAL A 179 20.50 -2.31 -3.77
C VAL A 179 20.85 -2.74 -5.20
N SER A 180 20.30 -3.87 -5.64
CA SER A 180 20.57 -4.42 -6.97
C SER A 180 19.69 -3.81 -8.06
N ASN A 181 18.51 -3.36 -7.71
CA ASN A 181 17.52 -2.76 -8.61
C ASN A 181 16.59 -1.82 -7.83
N CYS A 182 15.88 -0.94 -8.56
CA CYS A 182 14.84 -0.11 -7.99
C CYS A 182 13.68 0.06 -8.98
N PHE A 183 12.48 -0.25 -8.52
CA PHE A 183 11.22 0.08 -9.18
C PHE A 183 10.84 1.50 -8.77
N SER A 184 11.08 2.44 -9.67
CA SER A 184 10.78 3.86 -9.46
C SER A 184 9.39 4.16 -9.98
N ILE A 185 8.46 4.53 -9.11
CA ILE A 185 7.06 4.74 -9.45
C ILE A 185 6.72 6.23 -9.29
N GLU A 186 6.29 6.83 -10.39
CA GLU A 186 5.89 8.24 -10.45
C GLU A 186 4.57 8.49 -9.72
N GLY A 187 4.35 9.73 -9.32
CA GLY A 187 3.10 10.15 -8.70
C GLY A 187 1.90 9.99 -9.61
N GLY A 188 0.79 9.39 -9.09
CA GLY A 188 -0.42 9.14 -9.87
C GLY A 188 -0.33 8.00 -10.88
N THR A 189 0.74 7.18 -10.83
CA THR A 189 0.90 5.94 -11.61
C THR A 189 0.87 4.70 -10.72
N ALA A 190 0.69 3.52 -11.33
CA ALA A 190 0.64 2.24 -10.63
C ALA A 190 1.20 1.11 -11.52
#